data_99965406a46078b06bfe451241efbc00
#
_entry.id   99965406a46078b06bfe451241efbc00
#
_cell.length_a   1.000
_cell.length_b   1.000
_cell.length_c   1.000
_cell.angle_alpha   90.00
_cell.angle_beta   90.00
_cell.angle_gamma   90.00
#
_symmetry.space_group_name_H-M   'P 1'
#
loop_
_entity.id
_entity.type
_entity.pdbx_description
1 polymer ?
#
loop_
_entity_poly.entity_id
_entity_poly.type
_entity_poly.pdbx_seq_one_letter_code
_entity_poly.pdbx_strand_id
1 'polypeptide(L)'
;DVAIVGGGPSGIAAAYYMAKAGLNVAIFDRKLSPGGGMWGGAMMFNQLVIQEEALSIIKDFDINYEPYEDGLYTADSVESTSALLYKATHAGATIFNCYSVEDVVFKNNVVSGVVVNWTPVLREGLHVDPLNIMAKFVIDGTGHDSEMCQVVARKNGIKLNTATGDVIGERSLDVAEGERQV
;
A
#
# COMPACT_ATOMS: atom_id res chain seq x y z
N ASP A 1 -4.23 -13.32 9.79
CA ASP A 1 -5.58 -12.78 9.64
C ASP A 1 -5.68 -11.86 8.40
N VAL A 2 -4.70 -10.99 8.18
CA VAL A 2 -4.70 -10.01 7.08
C VAL A 2 -3.43 -10.11 6.25
N ALA A 3 -3.60 -10.18 4.93
CA ALA A 3 -2.53 -10.04 3.95
C ALA A 3 -2.68 -8.68 3.24
N ILE A 4 -1.65 -7.88 3.26
CA ILE A 4 -1.58 -6.59 2.56
C ILE A 4 -0.63 -6.72 1.39
N VAL A 5 -1.09 -6.38 0.21
CA VAL A 5 -0.29 -6.40 -1.01
C VAL A 5 0.17 -4.98 -1.32
N GLY A 6 1.48 -4.77 -1.23
CA GLY A 6 2.10 -3.45 -1.38
C GLY A 6 2.42 -2.77 -0.05
N GLY A 7 3.71 -2.54 0.16
CA GLY A 7 4.27 -1.84 1.32
C GLY A 7 4.44 -0.34 1.06
N GLY A 8 3.45 0.29 0.44
CA GLY A 8 3.36 1.74 0.33
C GLY A 8 2.82 2.37 1.62
N PRO A 9 2.76 3.71 1.72
CA PRO A 9 2.34 4.40 2.94
C PRO A 9 0.97 3.95 3.45
N SER A 10 0.00 3.77 2.57
CA SER A 10 -1.35 3.31 2.92
C SER A 10 -1.34 1.88 3.49
N GLY A 11 -0.61 0.96 2.85
CA GLY A 11 -0.49 -0.42 3.32
C GLY A 11 0.22 -0.52 4.67
N ILE A 12 1.29 0.25 4.88
CA ILE A 12 2.04 0.27 6.13
C ILE A 12 1.21 0.89 7.27
N ALA A 13 0.52 2.00 7.00
CA ALA A 13 -0.37 2.62 7.99
C ALA A 13 -1.52 1.69 8.38
N ALA A 14 -2.17 1.05 7.41
CA ALA A 14 -3.20 0.06 7.66
C ALA A 14 -2.67 -1.11 8.53
N ALA A 15 -1.48 -1.60 8.22
CA ALA A 15 -0.83 -2.67 8.99
C ALA A 15 -0.58 -2.26 10.45
N TYR A 16 -0.11 -1.03 10.68
CA TYR A 16 0.11 -0.51 12.03
C TYR A 16 -1.17 -0.56 12.87
N TYR A 17 -2.25 0.03 12.37
CA TYR A 17 -3.51 0.08 13.13
C TYR A 17 -4.10 -1.31 13.38
N MET A 18 -4.03 -2.20 12.39
CA MET A 18 -4.52 -3.56 12.54
C MET A 18 -3.67 -4.40 13.50
N ALA A 19 -2.34 -4.30 13.42
CA ALA A 19 -1.44 -4.97 14.35
C ALA A 19 -1.63 -4.45 15.78
N LYS A 20 -1.78 -3.14 15.94
CA LYS A 20 -2.10 -2.51 17.24
C LYS A 20 -3.45 -2.98 17.82
N ALA A 21 -4.40 -3.33 16.95
CA ALA A 21 -5.67 -3.95 17.35
C ALA A 21 -5.55 -5.47 17.63
N GLY A 22 -4.37 -6.05 17.58
CA GLY A 22 -4.11 -7.45 17.91
C GLY A 22 -4.30 -8.43 16.75
N LEU A 23 -4.43 -7.96 15.53
CA LEU A 23 -4.51 -8.83 14.35
C LEU A 23 -3.11 -9.27 13.89
N ASN A 24 -3.01 -10.52 13.38
CA ASN A 24 -1.83 -10.96 12.66
C ASN A 24 -1.83 -10.36 11.26
N VAL A 25 -0.87 -9.51 10.95
CA VAL A 25 -0.78 -8.77 9.70
C VAL A 25 0.53 -9.08 8.98
N ALA A 26 0.44 -9.43 7.71
CA ALA A 26 1.58 -9.61 6.80
C ALA A 26 1.47 -8.63 5.63
N ILE A 27 2.55 -7.90 5.35
CA ILE A 27 2.71 -7.04 4.18
C ILE A 27 3.64 -7.76 3.20
N PHE A 28 3.24 -7.86 1.94
CA PHE A 28 4.08 -8.37 0.85
C PHE A 28 4.43 -7.22 -0.08
N ASP A 29 5.71 -6.92 -0.22
CA ASP A 29 6.20 -5.88 -1.12
C ASP A 29 7.21 -6.46 -2.11
N ARG A 30 7.00 -6.18 -3.40
CA ARG A 30 7.90 -6.65 -4.47
C ARG A 30 9.28 -5.97 -4.47
N LYS A 31 9.41 -4.83 -3.78
CA LYS A 31 10.68 -4.11 -3.66
C LYS A 31 11.46 -4.56 -2.43
N LEU A 32 12.77 -4.39 -2.47
CA LEU A 32 13.63 -4.61 -1.32
C LEU A 32 13.40 -3.54 -0.23
N SER A 33 13.11 -2.32 -0.65
CA SER A 33 12.83 -1.18 0.24
C SER A 33 11.34 -0.84 0.19
N PRO A 34 10.53 -1.32 1.12
CA PRO A 34 9.14 -0.90 1.27
C PRO A 34 9.04 0.59 1.54
N GLY A 35 7.90 1.19 1.28
CA GLY A 35 7.65 2.63 1.41
C GLY A 35 7.00 3.23 0.16
N GLY A 36 6.92 2.44 -0.91
CA GLY A 36 6.30 2.87 -2.16
C GLY A 36 7.00 4.04 -2.81
N GLY A 37 6.24 5.06 -3.20
CA GLY A 37 6.76 6.32 -3.74
C GLY A 37 7.14 7.36 -2.68
N MET A 38 6.87 7.09 -1.40
CA MET A 38 7.02 8.07 -0.33
C MET A 38 8.47 8.51 -0.09
N TRP A 39 9.46 7.64 -0.38
CA TRP A 39 10.88 7.94 -0.22
C TRP A 39 11.35 9.20 -0.94
N GLY A 40 10.82 9.44 -2.13
CA GLY A 40 11.17 10.62 -2.94
C GLY A 40 10.36 11.85 -2.58
N GLY A 41 9.29 11.72 -1.82
CA GLY A 41 8.34 12.79 -1.61
C GLY A 41 7.73 13.29 -2.92
N ALA A 42 7.40 14.57 -2.97
CA ALA A 42 6.96 15.21 -4.20
C ALA A 42 8.19 15.59 -5.06
N MET A 43 8.19 15.15 -6.30
CA MET A 43 9.21 15.52 -7.30
C MET A 43 10.66 15.32 -6.85
N MET A 44 10.92 14.31 -6.00
CA MET A 44 12.26 13.96 -5.48
C MET A 44 12.90 15.03 -4.56
N PHE A 45 12.11 15.91 -3.97
CA PHE A 45 12.61 16.91 -3.01
C PHE A 45 12.69 16.41 -1.57
N ASN A 46 12.43 15.13 -1.33
CA ASN A 46 12.37 14.53 0.01
C ASN A 46 11.38 15.22 0.96
N GLN A 47 10.37 15.89 0.41
CA GLN A 47 9.30 16.51 1.17
C GLN A 47 7.95 15.94 0.76
N LEU A 48 7.08 15.80 1.74
CA LEU A 48 5.69 15.44 1.56
C LEU A 48 4.83 16.66 1.84
N VAL A 49 3.77 16.82 1.05
CA VAL A 49 2.69 17.74 1.38
C VAL A 49 1.56 16.93 2.05
N ILE A 50 1.12 17.41 3.18
CA ILE A 50 0.17 16.73 4.06
C ILE A 50 -1.04 17.64 4.23
N GLN A 51 -2.21 17.11 3.93
CA GLN A 51 -3.48 17.79 4.20
C GLN A 51 -3.87 17.65 5.68
N GLU A 52 -4.64 18.60 6.20
CA GLU A 52 -5.03 18.65 7.61
C GLU A 52 -5.70 17.35 8.08
N GLU A 53 -6.48 16.70 7.23
CA GLU A 53 -7.16 15.44 7.54
C GLU A 53 -6.19 14.30 7.88
N ALA A 54 -4.98 14.35 7.33
CA ALA A 54 -3.95 13.33 7.58
C ALA A 54 -3.09 13.61 8.83
N LEU A 55 -3.24 14.76 9.49
CA LEU A 55 -2.43 15.12 10.66
C LEU A 55 -2.58 14.13 11.83
N SER A 56 -3.75 13.52 11.98
CA SER A 56 -3.95 12.51 13.02
C SER A 56 -3.02 11.31 12.80
N ILE A 57 -2.84 10.88 11.55
CA ILE A 57 -1.93 9.79 11.18
C ILE A 57 -0.49 10.22 11.44
N ILE A 58 -0.09 11.42 11.00
CA ILE A 58 1.26 11.95 11.20
C ILE A 58 1.65 11.96 12.69
N LYS A 59 0.72 12.40 13.54
CA LYS A 59 0.91 12.42 15.01
C LYS A 59 1.00 11.01 15.59
N ASP A 60 0.17 10.07 15.14
CA ASP A 60 0.20 8.67 15.60
C ASP A 60 1.53 7.99 15.28
N PHE A 61 2.20 8.44 14.22
CA PHE A 61 3.51 7.93 13.81
C PHE A 61 4.69 8.75 14.36
N ASP A 62 4.46 9.79 15.18
CA ASP A 62 5.48 10.70 15.73
C ASP A 62 6.36 11.33 14.65
N ILE A 63 5.77 11.69 13.51
CA ILE A 63 6.46 12.33 12.40
C ILE A 63 6.48 13.84 12.65
N ASN A 64 7.65 14.46 12.50
CA ASN A 64 7.78 15.90 12.54
C ASN A 64 7.17 16.52 11.28
N TYR A 65 6.47 17.63 11.48
CA TYR A 65 5.85 18.38 10.38
C TYR A 65 5.85 19.89 10.67
N GLU A 66 5.81 20.67 9.60
CA GLU A 66 5.78 22.13 9.66
C GLU A 66 4.58 22.67 8.88
N PRO A 67 3.92 23.75 9.33
CA PRO A 67 2.92 24.43 8.54
C PRO A 67 3.53 24.98 7.24
N TYR A 68 2.78 24.87 6.14
CA TYR A 68 3.21 25.37 4.83
C TYR A 68 2.24 26.44 4.30
N GLU A 69 1.00 26.07 4.06
CA GLU A 69 -0.09 26.95 3.64
C GLU A 69 -1.34 26.63 4.46
N ASP A 70 -2.43 27.38 4.24
CA ASP A 70 -3.68 27.14 4.96
C ASP A 70 -4.22 25.73 4.70
N GLY A 71 -4.31 24.93 5.77
CA GLY A 71 -4.71 23.52 5.70
C GLY A 71 -3.65 22.56 5.15
N LEU A 72 -2.44 23.05 4.83
CA LEU A 72 -1.34 22.23 4.30
C LEU A 72 -0.11 22.26 5.21
N TYR A 73 0.56 21.14 5.27
CA TYR A 73 1.77 20.92 6.09
C TYR A 73 2.83 20.18 5.27
N THR A 74 4.08 20.31 5.67
CA THR A 74 5.17 19.56 5.07
C THR A 74 5.86 18.68 6.10
N ALA A 75 6.38 17.55 5.64
CA ALA A 75 7.21 16.65 6.43
C ALA A 75 8.32 16.04 5.57
N ASP A 76 9.42 15.63 6.20
CA ASP A 76 10.49 14.92 5.52
C ASP A 76 10.04 13.52 5.11
N SER A 77 10.28 13.15 3.85
CA SER A 77 9.83 11.88 3.29
C SER A 77 10.60 10.67 3.83
N VAL A 78 11.88 10.86 4.15
CA VAL A 78 12.74 9.80 4.69
C VAL A 78 12.37 9.51 6.14
N GLU A 79 12.21 10.56 6.95
CA GLU A 79 11.70 10.43 8.32
C GLU A 79 10.34 9.76 8.33
N SER A 80 9.40 10.27 7.53
CA SER A 80 8.03 9.76 7.47
C SER A 80 7.98 8.29 7.09
N THR A 81 8.70 7.89 6.04
CA THR A 81 8.75 6.49 5.61
C THR A 81 9.37 5.59 6.68
N SER A 82 10.45 6.06 7.30
CA SER A 82 11.15 5.32 8.36
C SER A 82 10.28 5.15 9.60
N ALA A 83 9.56 6.19 10.00
CA ALA A 83 8.62 6.16 11.12
C ALA A 83 7.46 5.19 10.87
N LEU A 84 6.87 5.21 9.67
CA LEU A 84 5.83 4.27 9.27
C LEU A 84 6.30 2.83 9.37
N LEU A 85 7.46 2.50 8.80
CA LEU A 85 8.03 1.16 8.81
C LEU A 85 8.36 0.70 10.23
N TYR A 86 9.01 1.56 11.00
CA TYR A 86 9.37 1.25 12.40
C TYR A 86 8.13 0.97 13.23
N LYS A 87 7.14 1.87 13.22
CA LYS A 87 5.96 1.71 14.06
C LYS A 87 5.09 0.54 13.65
N ALA A 88 4.92 0.26 12.37
CA ALA A 88 4.17 -0.90 11.91
C ALA A 88 4.81 -2.22 12.36
N THR A 89 6.13 -2.36 12.18
CA THR A 89 6.86 -3.56 12.62
C THR A 89 6.92 -3.68 14.14
N HIS A 90 7.10 -2.57 14.85
CA HIS A 90 7.10 -2.55 16.31
C HIS A 90 5.72 -2.90 16.91
N ALA A 91 4.64 -2.56 16.21
CA ALA A 91 3.28 -2.97 16.58
C ALA A 91 2.99 -4.46 16.32
N GLY A 92 3.88 -5.17 15.62
CA GLY A 92 3.75 -6.61 15.35
C GLY A 92 3.40 -6.97 13.91
N ALA A 93 3.32 -6.00 12.98
CA ALA A 93 3.17 -6.33 11.57
C ALA A 93 4.46 -6.95 11.01
N THR A 94 4.32 -7.98 10.19
CA THR A 94 5.46 -8.62 9.51
C THR A 94 5.54 -8.13 8.08
N ILE A 95 6.71 -7.66 7.66
CA ILE A 95 6.96 -7.20 6.29
C ILE A 95 7.81 -8.23 5.55
N PHE A 96 7.30 -8.73 4.43
CA PHE A 96 8.00 -9.60 3.48
C PHE A 96 8.38 -8.76 2.26
N ASN A 97 9.60 -8.27 2.24
CA ASN A 97 10.16 -7.55 1.10
C ASN A 97 10.78 -8.50 0.06
N CYS A 98 10.83 -8.08 -1.20
CA CYS A 98 11.16 -8.92 -2.36
C CYS A 98 10.20 -10.10 -2.58
N TYR A 99 8.95 -9.95 -2.15
CA TYR A 99 7.87 -10.89 -2.44
C TYR A 99 6.83 -10.24 -3.34
N SER A 100 6.68 -10.78 -4.53
CA SER A 100 5.64 -10.38 -5.48
C SER A 100 4.38 -11.20 -5.25
N VAL A 101 3.25 -10.52 -5.15
CA VAL A 101 1.94 -11.19 -5.21
C VAL A 101 1.52 -11.24 -6.67
N GLU A 102 1.33 -12.45 -7.17
CA GLU A 102 0.98 -12.69 -8.59
C GLU A 102 -0.51 -12.86 -8.81
N ASP A 103 -1.20 -13.32 -7.78
CA ASP A 103 -2.61 -13.66 -7.88
C ASP A 103 -3.27 -13.68 -6.50
N VAL A 104 -4.58 -13.85 -6.47
CA VAL A 104 -5.35 -14.10 -5.26
C VAL A 104 -5.81 -15.54 -5.18
N VAL A 105 -5.89 -16.08 -3.97
CA VAL A 105 -6.55 -17.35 -3.72
C VAL A 105 -8.05 -17.07 -3.66
N PHE A 106 -8.77 -17.55 -4.67
CA PHE A 106 -10.20 -17.34 -4.81
C PHE A 106 -10.96 -18.68 -4.66
N LYS A 107 -11.79 -18.76 -3.64
CA LYS A 107 -12.55 -19.99 -3.35
C LYS A 107 -13.95 -19.64 -2.86
N ASN A 108 -14.95 -20.31 -3.40
CA ASN A 108 -16.37 -20.13 -3.06
C ASN A 108 -16.82 -18.66 -3.15
N ASN A 109 -16.42 -17.96 -4.20
CA ASN A 109 -16.68 -16.53 -4.44
C ASN A 109 -16.10 -15.60 -3.37
N VAL A 110 -15.05 -16.02 -2.68
CA VAL A 110 -14.37 -15.22 -1.66
C VAL A 110 -12.87 -15.22 -1.92
N VAL A 111 -12.25 -14.06 -1.83
CA VAL A 111 -10.79 -13.94 -1.77
C VAL A 111 -10.34 -14.44 -0.41
N SER A 112 -9.56 -15.53 -0.40
CA SER A 112 -9.18 -16.27 0.80
C SER A 112 -7.68 -16.23 1.07
N GLY A 113 -6.93 -15.42 0.33
CA GLY A 113 -5.48 -15.31 0.44
C GLY A 113 -4.84 -14.79 -0.82
N VAL A 114 -3.53 -14.90 -0.88
CA VAL A 114 -2.68 -14.42 -1.98
C VAL A 114 -1.72 -15.51 -2.45
N VAL A 115 -1.34 -15.42 -3.72
CA VAL A 115 -0.33 -16.28 -4.34
C VAL A 115 0.95 -15.47 -4.48
N VAL A 116 2.00 -15.90 -3.82
CA VAL A 116 3.25 -15.14 -3.72
C VAL A 116 4.43 -15.91 -4.29
N ASN A 117 5.37 -15.18 -4.87
CA ASN A 117 6.67 -15.73 -5.24
C ASN A 117 7.76 -14.69 -4.91
N TRP A 118 9.00 -15.09 -4.88
CA TRP A 118 10.11 -14.15 -4.74
C TRP A 118 10.25 -13.30 -6.00
N THR A 119 10.37 -12.00 -5.84
CA THR A 119 10.55 -11.07 -6.96
C THR A 119 11.72 -11.46 -7.88
N PRO A 120 12.90 -11.91 -7.36
CA PRO A 120 13.98 -12.37 -8.23
C PRO A 120 13.60 -13.58 -9.10
N VAL A 121 12.76 -14.50 -8.62
CA VAL A 121 12.30 -15.66 -9.39
C VAL A 121 11.54 -15.19 -10.65
N LEU A 122 10.63 -14.24 -10.47
CA LEU A 122 9.87 -13.67 -11.58
C LEU A 122 10.76 -12.90 -12.54
N ARG A 123 11.68 -12.10 -12.00
CA ARG A 123 12.56 -11.25 -12.80
C ARG A 123 13.51 -12.06 -13.69
N GLU A 124 14.03 -13.16 -13.14
CA GLU A 124 14.96 -14.06 -13.85
C GLU A 124 14.26 -15.18 -14.63
N GLY A 125 12.93 -15.26 -14.57
CA GLY A 125 12.16 -16.29 -15.28
C GLY A 125 12.46 -17.72 -14.78
N LEU A 126 12.75 -17.87 -13.50
CA LEU A 126 13.03 -19.18 -12.90
C LEU A 126 11.73 -19.98 -12.71
N HIS A 127 11.84 -21.31 -12.87
CA HIS A 127 10.72 -22.22 -12.62
C HIS A 127 10.69 -22.61 -11.15
N VAL A 128 9.99 -21.80 -10.35
CA VAL A 128 9.74 -22.05 -8.93
C VAL A 128 8.26 -21.91 -8.69
N ASP A 129 7.65 -22.92 -8.10
CA ASP A 129 6.22 -22.89 -7.79
C ASP A 129 5.92 -21.81 -6.75
N PRO A 130 4.86 -20.99 -6.96
CA PRO A 130 4.46 -19.98 -6.01
C PRO A 130 3.86 -20.59 -4.73
N LEU A 131 3.86 -19.82 -3.67
CA LEU A 131 3.26 -20.16 -2.39
C LEU A 131 1.87 -19.55 -2.24
N ASN A 132 0.94 -20.35 -1.72
CA ASN A 132 -0.38 -19.86 -1.34
C ASN A 132 -0.37 -19.44 0.13
N ILE A 133 -0.63 -18.19 0.40
CA ILE A 133 -0.74 -17.65 1.75
C ILE A 133 -2.22 -17.35 2.02
N MET A 134 -2.79 -18.10 2.96
CA MET A 134 -4.18 -17.95 3.33
C MET A 134 -4.37 -16.78 4.27
N ALA A 135 -5.43 -15.98 4.04
CA ALA A 135 -5.80 -14.85 4.88
C ALA A 135 -7.32 -14.70 4.91
N LYS A 136 -7.83 -14.15 6.01
CA LYS A 136 -9.26 -13.81 6.14
C LYS A 136 -9.62 -12.56 5.36
N PHE A 137 -8.68 -11.62 5.29
CA PHE A 137 -8.82 -10.37 4.55
C PHE A 137 -7.57 -10.14 3.70
N VAL A 138 -7.79 -9.64 2.50
CA VAL A 138 -6.72 -9.18 1.59
C VAL A 138 -6.95 -7.71 1.31
N ILE A 139 -5.92 -6.91 1.51
CA ILE A 139 -5.95 -5.47 1.25
C ILE A 139 -5.05 -5.19 0.06
N ASP A 140 -5.59 -4.51 -0.94
CA ASP A 140 -4.84 -4.02 -2.09
C ASP A 140 -4.24 -2.65 -1.77
N GLY A 141 -2.94 -2.62 -1.53
CA GLY A 141 -2.11 -1.43 -1.31
C GLY A 141 -1.09 -1.23 -2.44
N THR A 142 -1.37 -1.77 -3.63
CA THR A 142 -0.43 -1.75 -4.78
C THR A 142 -0.29 -0.37 -5.42
N GLY A 143 -1.04 0.61 -4.97
CA GLY A 143 -1.04 1.98 -5.47
C GLY A 143 -2.15 2.23 -6.48
N HIS A 144 -1.93 3.18 -7.39
CA HIS A 144 -2.97 3.66 -8.30
C HIS A 144 -3.47 2.57 -9.26
N ASP A 145 -2.64 1.61 -9.58
CA ASP A 145 -3.02 0.51 -10.48
C ASP A 145 -4.01 -0.46 -9.86
N SER A 146 -4.10 -0.55 -8.52
CA SER A 146 -5.00 -1.47 -7.82
C SER A 146 -4.91 -2.89 -8.38
N GLU A 147 -3.67 -3.41 -8.49
CA GLU A 147 -3.35 -4.62 -9.25
C GLU A 147 -4.17 -5.84 -8.82
N MET A 148 -4.39 -6.00 -7.51
CA MET A 148 -5.17 -7.13 -6.98
C MET A 148 -6.65 -7.00 -7.27
N CYS A 149 -7.20 -5.80 -7.17
CA CYS A 149 -8.58 -5.51 -7.57
C CYS A 149 -8.80 -5.80 -9.06
N GLN A 150 -7.84 -5.43 -9.92
CA GLN A 150 -7.88 -5.75 -11.34
C GLN A 150 -7.83 -7.27 -11.59
N VAL A 151 -6.98 -8.00 -10.84
CA VAL A 151 -6.90 -9.47 -10.93
C VAL A 151 -8.25 -10.09 -10.59
N VAL A 152 -8.88 -9.65 -9.50
CA VAL A 152 -10.19 -10.15 -9.06
C VAL A 152 -11.27 -9.87 -10.10
N ALA A 153 -11.36 -8.64 -10.60
CA ALA A 153 -12.34 -8.26 -11.61
C ALA A 153 -12.16 -9.06 -12.91
N ARG A 154 -10.92 -9.12 -13.42
CA ARG A 154 -10.64 -9.76 -14.72
C ARG A 154 -10.73 -11.27 -14.69
N LYS A 155 -10.12 -11.94 -13.69
CA LYS A 155 -10.06 -13.40 -13.65
C LYS A 155 -11.34 -14.05 -13.15
N ASN A 156 -12.00 -13.42 -12.22
CA ASN A 156 -13.18 -14.03 -11.58
C ASN A 156 -14.51 -13.44 -12.05
N GLY A 157 -14.46 -12.45 -12.95
CA GLY A 157 -15.67 -11.81 -13.49
C GLY A 157 -16.52 -11.11 -12.44
N ILE A 158 -15.89 -10.70 -11.33
CA ILE A 158 -16.55 -10.05 -10.21
C ILE A 158 -16.70 -8.56 -10.52
N LYS A 159 -17.88 -8.04 -10.33
CA LYS A 159 -18.11 -6.61 -10.32
C LYS A 159 -17.69 -6.05 -8.97
N LEU A 160 -16.75 -5.09 -9.00
CA LEU A 160 -16.34 -4.37 -7.81
C LEU A 160 -17.44 -3.41 -7.36
N ASN A 161 -17.47 -3.10 -6.06
CA ASN A 161 -18.41 -2.12 -5.51
C ASN A 161 -17.94 -0.68 -5.79
N THR A 162 -17.84 -0.35 -7.06
CA THR A 162 -17.44 0.96 -7.59
C THR A 162 -18.50 1.45 -8.58
N ALA A 163 -18.45 2.73 -8.94
CA ALA A 163 -19.44 3.31 -9.86
C ALA A 163 -19.50 2.61 -11.25
N THR A 164 -18.39 2.05 -11.70
CA THR A 164 -18.29 1.33 -12.98
C THR A 164 -18.41 -0.19 -12.82
N GLY A 165 -18.31 -0.70 -11.61
CA GLY A 165 -18.18 -2.14 -11.33
C GLY A 165 -16.80 -2.71 -11.59
N ASP A 166 -15.81 -1.84 -11.86
CA ASP A 166 -14.42 -2.18 -12.15
C ASP A 166 -13.47 -1.22 -11.43
N VAL A 167 -12.16 -1.39 -11.57
CA VAL A 167 -11.17 -0.44 -11.09
C VAL A 167 -11.33 0.87 -11.87
N ILE A 168 -11.52 1.97 -11.16
CA ILE A 168 -11.71 3.28 -11.80
C ILE A 168 -10.38 3.88 -12.23
N GLY A 169 -9.27 3.47 -11.58
CA GLY A 169 -7.95 4.03 -11.82
C GLY A 169 -7.83 5.49 -11.34
N GLU A 170 -6.77 6.13 -11.74
CA GLU A 170 -6.69 7.59 -11.61
C GLU A 170 -7.74 8.22 -12.51
N ARG A 171 -8.61 9.01 -11.92
CA ARG A 171 -9.44 9.91 -12.70
C ARG A 171 -8.52 10.92 -13.38
N SER A 172 -8.86 11.31 -14.60
CA SER A 172 -8.17 12.40 -15.27
C SER A 172 -7.97 13.54 -14.27
N LEU A 173 -6.72 13.91 -14.04
CA LEU A 173 -6.35 15.05 -13.21
C LEU A 173 -7.16 16.25 -13.70
N ASP A 174 -7.81 16.93 -12.78
CA ASP A 174 -8.25 18.27 -13.05
C ASP A 174 -7.00 19.15 -13.15
N VAL A 175 -6.56 19.37 -14.37
CA VAL A 175 -5.30 20.07 -14.65
C VAL A 175 -5.34 21.48 -14.09
N ALA A 176 -6.51 22.14 -14.15
CA ALA A 176 -6.69 23.49 -13.63
C ALA A 176 -6.57 23.53 -12.09
N GLU A 177 -7.11 22.52 -11.40
CA GLU A 177 -6.96 22.39 -9.95
C GLU A 177 -5.53 21.98 -9.56
N GLY A 178 -4.91 21.08 -10.33
CA GLY A 178 -3.51 20.72 -10.13
C GLY A 178 -2.55 21.90 -10.30
N GLU A 179 -2.75 22.72 -11.34
CA GLU A 179 -1.95 23.94 -11.57
C GLU A 179 -2.15 24.99 -10.48
N ARG A 180 -3.31 25.03 -9.85
CA ARG A 180 -3.59 25.97 -8.76
C ARG A 180 -2.91 25.59 -7.45
N GLN A 181 -2.56 24.30 -7.28
CA GLN A 181 -1.95 23.77 -6.07
C GLN A 181 -0.41 23.69 -6.14
N VAL A 182 0.18 24.07 -7.26
CA VAL A 182 1.63 24.18 -7.48
C VAL A 182 2.05 25.65 -7.47
#